data_5b59d9f7c114a3e05db0c8f571e46da4
#
_entry.id   5b59d9f7c114a3e05db0c8f571e46da4
#
_cell.length_a   1.000
_cell.length_b   1.000
_cell.length_c   1.000
_cell.angle_alpha   90.00
_cell.angle_beta   90.00
_cell.angle_gamma   90.00
#
_symmetry.space_group_name_H-M   'P 1'
#
loop_
_entity.id
_entity.type
_entity.pdbx_description
1 polymer ?
#
loop_
_entity_poly.entity_id
_entity_poly.type
_entity_poly.pdbx_seq_one_letter_code
_entity_poly.pdbx_strand_id
1 'polypeptide(L)'
;MPALLQLLRYLEEILDPARQNRIAELFADTLNWRPVKRLPLVLTYPCSKNSPFNPYPLGEALDNPEKMLYNELVHAFDSSIACRDLLDDDLPCTIRANFGTVIIASMFGAKVEQIGDNPPWVRPVWAGAFERVLDCDPLDFGKGLCPKVVETYKLYHQALAEFPVLRQCVKVVLPDLQGPLDAAEQLRGSAVYEDSYGNRDALFRVMRHIAEAQVGFAKYLQPHLSDGPNGYSHQHMAMIRGGILIRDDCAINISPVMYREQVAPHDAFVLEALGGGGIHCCGKFQHLVEEFLALPAVKCIDFGQPELNDIDAVYKSAALRKISLIRIRVREQELTDGGVLNRFPTGVTLVHHAESLKKAQEIVKAYKRAARNRDAAYD
;
A
#
# COMPACT_ATOMS: atom_id res chain seq x y z
N MET A 1 -4.84 22.97 -14.19
CA MET A 1 -6.32 23.23 -14.26
C MET A 1 -6.76 24.09 -13.08
N PRO A 2 -7.80 24.96 -13.23
CA PRO A 2 -8.27 25.82 -12.12
C PRO A 2 -8.66 25.04 -10.86
N ALA A 3 -9.32 23.88 -11.02
CA ALA A 3 -9.76 23.05 -9.89
C ALA A 3 -8.57 22.45 -9.08
N LEU A 4 -7.52 21.99 -9.74
CA LEU A 4 -6.32 21.51 -9.06
C LEU A 4 -5.65 22.63 -8.26
N LEU A 5 -5.46 23.81 -8.86
CA LEU A 5 -4.86 24.94 -8.18
C LEU A 5 -5.69 25.39 -6.96
N GLN A 6 -7.02 25.38 -7.07
CA GLN A 6 -7.91 25.69 -5.95
C GLN A 6 -7.75 24.67 -4.82
N LEU A 7 -7.68 23.38 -5.14
CA LEU A 7 -7.45 22.32 -4.15
C LEU A 7 -6.07 22.45 -3.47
N LEU A 8 -5.01 22.71 -4.25
CA LEU A 8 -3.66 22.87 -3.70
C LEU A 8 -3.59 24.06 -2.74
N ARG A 9 -4.19 25.21 -3.08
CA ARG A 9 -4.26 26.37 -2.18
C ARG A 9 -5.02 26.07 -0.89
N TYR A 10 -6.15 25.39 -1.00
CA TYR A 10 -6.93 24.99 0.16
C TYR A 10 -6.13 24.04 1.07
N LEU A 11 -5.47 23.04 0.51
CA LEU A 11 -4.65 22.09 1.26
C LEU A 11 -3.42 22.76 1.91
N GLU A 12 -2.81 23.73 1.24
CA GLU A 12 -1.70 24.52 1.79
C GLU A 12 -2.10 25.26 3.09
N GLU A 13 -3.37 25.68 3.20
CA GLU A 13 -3.90 26.38 4.37
C GLU A 13 -4.27 25.43 5.53
N ILE A 14 -4.77 24.21 5.22
CA ILE A 14 -5.32 23.33 6.27
C ILE A 14 -4.35 22.26 6.77
N LEU A 15 -3.27 21.97 6.05
CA LEU A 15 -2.32 20.95 6.48
C LEU A 15 -1.34 21.49 7.54
N ASP A 16 -1.02 20.65 8.52
CA ASP A 16 -0.09 20.96 9.62
C ASP A 16 1.13 20.01 9.57
N PRO A 17 2.33 20.51 9.18
CA PRO A 17 3.54 19.70 9.21
C PRO A 17 3.87 19.12 10.57
N ALA A 18 3.61 19.83 11.65
CA ALA A 18 3.86 19.34 13.01
C ALA A 18 2.94 18.13 13.34
N ARG A 19 1.71 18.14 12.85
CA ARG A 19 0.80 17.00 12.98
C ARG A 19 1.33 15.80 12.19
N GLN A 20 1.74 16.00 10.93
CA GLN A 20 2.28 14.89 10.11
C GLN A 20 3.55 14.30 10.74
N ASN A 21 4.41 15.10 11.35
CA ASN A 21 5.57 14.60 12.09
C ASN A 21 5.15 13.75 13.32
N ARG A 22 4.19 14.20 14.12
CA ARG A 22 3.66 13.39 15.25
C ARG A 22 3.03 12.07 14.80
N ILE A 23 2.36 12.06 13.63
CA ILE A 23 1.82 10.84 13.03
C ILE A 23 2.97 9.90 12.64
N ALA A 24 3.99 10.40 11.96
CA ALA A 24 5.16 9.61 11.57
C ALA A 24 5.90 9.02 12.78
N GLU A 25 6.07 9.80 13.87
CA GLU A 25 6.66 9.32 15.12
C GLU A 25 5.83 8.18 15.74
N LEU A 26 4.51 8.35 15.82
CA LEU A 26 3.62 7.30 16.35
C LEU A 26 3.68 6.02 15.52
N PHE A 27 3.70 6.12 14.19
CA PHE A 27 3.91 4.97 13.32
C PHE A 27 5.28 4.34 13.58
N ALA A 28 6.36 5.13 13.62
CA ALA A 28 7.70 4.63 13.82
C ALA A 28 7.84 3.87 15.15
N ASP A 29 7.30 4.41 16.24
CA ASP A 29 7.33 3.75 17.54
C ASP A 29 6.53 2.44 17.52
N THR A 30 5.33 2.44 16.95
CA THR A 30 4.49 1.26 16.81
C THR A 30 5.18 0.17 15.98
N LEU A 31 5.73 0.54 14.83
CA LEU A 31 6.39 -0.38 13.91
C LEU A 31 7.72 -0.94 14.46
N ASN A 32 8.36 -0.23 15.37
CA ASN A 32 9.55 -0.68 16.09
C ASN A 32 9.23 -1.45 17.40
N TRP A 33 7.97 -1.77 17.63
CA TRP A 33 7.53 -2.50 18.83
C TRP A 33 7.89 -1.77 20.14
N ARG A 34 7.95 -0.43 20.10
CA ARG A 34 8.11 0.39 21.31
C ARG A 34 6.77 0.52 22.03
N PRO A 35 6.79 0.78 23.35
CA PRO A 35 5.57 1.14 24.07
C PRO A 35 4.93 2.39 23.47
N VAL A 36 3.63 2.34 23.22
CA VAL A 36 2.84 3.47 22.70
C VAL A 36 1.59 3.68 23.55
N LYS A 37 1.20 4.93 23.75
CA LYS A 37 -0.05 5.28 24.47
C LYS A 37 -1.28 4.82 23.69
N ARG A 38 -1.21 4.84 22.38
CA ARG A 38 -2.25 4.38 21.45
C ARG A 38 -1.63 3.89 20.16
N LEU A 39 -2.37 3.08 19.42
CA LEU A 39 -1.98 2.64 18.09
C LEU A 39 -2.37 3.69 17.02
N PRO A 40 -1.65 3.78 15.90
CA PRO A 40 -2.09 4.57 14.75
C PRO A 40 -3.47 4.09 14.26
N LEU A 41 -4.40 5.02 14.08
CA LEU A 41 -5.75 4.76 13.59
C LEU A 41 -6.07 5.65 12.40
N VAL A 42 -6.42 5.03 11.28
CA VAL A 42 -6.94 5.73 10.09
C VAL A 42 -8.41 5.42 9.91
N LEU A 43 -9.22 6.44 9.70
CA LEU A 43 -10.64 6.32 9.41
C LEU A 43 -10.89 6.48 7.92
N THR A 44 -11.64 5.53 7.34
CA THR A 44 -12.20 5.63 6.00
C THR A 44 -13.70 5.93 6.09
N TYR A 45 -14.23 6.67 5.14
CA TYR A 45 -15.65 7.02 5.10
C TYR A 45 -16.04 7.41 3.67
N PRO A 46 -17.34 7.27 3.27
CA PRO A 46 -17.79 7.65 1.95
C PRO A 46 -17.58 9.15 1.68
N CYS A 47 -17.11 9.49 0.49
CA CYS A 47 -17.07 10.88 0.04
C CYS A 47 -18.49 11.48 0.07
N SER A 48 -18.61 12.67 0.68
CA SER A 48 -19.87 13.42 0.65
C SER A 48 -20.13 13.92 -0.76
N LYS A 49 -21.35 13.68 -1.29
CA LYS A 49 -21.80 14.28 -2.56
C LYS A 49 -21.80 15.81 -2.55
N ASN A 50 -21.78 16.41 -1.36
CA ASN A 50 -21.73 17.85 -1.15
C ASN A 50 -20.29 18.35 -0.91
N SER A 51 -19.27 17.51 -1.09
CA SER A 51 -17.88 17.97 -1.03
C SER A 51 -17.63 19.02 -2.12
N PRO A 52 -16.93 20.12 -1.81
CA PRO A 52 -16.49 21.06 -2.83
C PRO A 52 -15.47 20.44 -3.80
N PHE A 53 -14.87 19.33 -3.39
CA PHE A 53 -13.88 18.57 -4.16
C PHE A 53 -14.42 17.17 -4.44
N ASN A 54 -14.78 16.91 -5.70
CA ASN A 54 -15.23 15.59 -6.14
C ASN A 54 -14.20 15.01 -7.12
N PRO A 55 -13.87 13.70 -7.00
CA PRO A 55 -12.91 13.08 -7.88
C PRO A 55 -13.41 13.05 -9.33
N TYR A 56 -12.49 13.09 -10.27
CA TYR A 56 -12.75 12.82 -11.68
C TYR A 56 -12.98 11.32 -11.90
N PRO A 57 -13.71 10.93 -12.95
CA PRO A 57 -13.75 9.54 -13.38
C PRO A 57 -12.34 8.95 -13.53
N LEU A 58 -12.16 7.70 -13.10
CA LEU A 58 -10.85 7.06 -13.11
C LEU A 58 -10.21 7.02 -14.50
N GLY A 59 -11.01 6.76 -15.55
CA GLY A 59 -10.54 6.79 -16.93
C GLY A 59 -9.92 8.12 -17.34
N GLU A 60 -10.51 9.21 -16.91
CA GLU A 60 -9.97 10.54 -17.20
C GLU A 60 -8.67 10.81 -16.42
N ALA A 61 -8.56 10.27 -15.20
CA ALA A 61 -7.36 10.41 -14.39
C ALA A 61 -6.19 9.58 -14.93
N LEU A 62 -6.45 8.40 -15.49
CA LEU A 62 -5.41 7.54 -16.11
C LEU A 62 -4.77 8.18 -17.35
N ASP A 63 -5.50 9.05 -18.04
CA ASP A 63 -5.00 9.75 -19.23
C ASP A 63 -4.50 11.18 -18.96
N ASN A 64 -4.73 11.69 -17.74
CA ASN A 64 -4.35 13.05 -17.38
C ASN A 64 -3.73 13.10 -15.97
N PRO A 65 -2.40 13.31 -15.85
CA PRO A 65 -1.72 13.29 -14.56
C PRO A 65 -2.13 14.43 -13.62
N GLU A 66 -2.67 15.57 -14.09
CA GLU A 66 -3.24 16.58 -13.20
C GLU A 66 -4.55 16.11 -12.55
N LYS A 67 -5.39 15.38 -13.30
CA LYS A 67 -6.60 14.76 -12.75
C LYS A 67 -6.25 13.63 -11.81
N MET A 68 -5.20 12.88 -12.10
CA MET A 68 -4.70 11.84 -11.20
C MET A 68 -4.21 12.44 -9.88
N LEU A 69 -3.40 13.51 -9.92
CA LEU A 69 -2.98 14.23 -8.72
C LEU A 69 -4.19 14.75 -7.92
N TYR A 70 -5.14 15.34 -8.60
CA TYR A 70 -6.37 15.83 -7.97
C TYR A 70 -7.10 14.70 -7.24
N ASN A 71 -7.30 13.56 -7.92
CA ASN A 71 -7.98 12.41 -7.33
C ASN A 71 -7.22 11.84 -6.13
N GLU A 72 -5.91 11.72 -6.21
CA GLU A 72 -5.08 11.23 -5.09
C GLU A 72 -5.17 12.17 -3.87
N LEU A 73 -5.26 13.49 -4.08
CA LEU A 73 -5.42 14.46 -2.99
C LEU A 73 -6.83 14.48 -2.41
N VAL A 74 -7.85 14.27 -3.23
CA VAL A 74 -9.25 14.27 -2.80
C VAL A 74 -9.64 12.96 -2.14
N HIS A 75 -9.17 11.84 -2.67
CA HIS A 75 -9.71 10.53 -2.31
C HIS A 75 -8.68 9.41 -2.46
N ALA A 76 -7.64 9.45 -1.64
CA ALA A 76 -6.72 8.31 -1.57
C ALA A 76 -7.38 7.17 -0.79
N PHE A 77 -7.90 6.12 -1.50
CA PHE A 77 -8.44 4.90 -0.88
C PHE A 77 -9.44 5.13 0.26
N ASP A 78 -10.59 5.67 -0.05
CA ASP A 78 -11.67 5.89 0.91
C ASP A 78 -11.32 6.84 2.08
N SER A 79 -10.16 7.46 2.08
CA SER A 79 -9.81 8.52 3.01
C SER A 79 -9.36 9.77 2.25
N SER A 80 -9.79 10.92 2.70
CA SER A 80 -9.58 12.18 1.98
C SER A 80 -8.53 13.06 2.66
N ILE A 81 -7.47 13.39 1.93
CA ILE A 81 -6.53 14.43 2.36
C ILE A 81 -7.25 15.78 2.46
N ALA A 82 -8.21 16.03 1.55
CA ALA A 82 -8.99 17.27 1.54
C ALA A 82 -9.89 17.49 2.77
N CYS A 83 -10.01 16.53 3.69
CA CYS A 83 -10.78 16.66 4.93
C CYS A 83 -9.90 16.60 6.19
N ARG A 84 -8.59 16.84 6.07
CA ARG A 84 -7.67 16.70 7.22
C ARG A 84 -7.82 17.75 8.29
N ASP A 85 -8.42 18.88 8.01
CA ASP A 85 -8.83 19.88 8.99
C ASP A 85 -9.99 19.41 9.88
N LEU A 86 -10.83 18.51 9.34
CA LEU A 86 -12.06 18.04 9.99
C LEU A 86 -11.89 16.73 10.75
N LEU A 87 -10.90 15.92 10.40
CA LEU A 87 -10.69 14.60 11.00
C LEU A 87 -9.32 14.48 11.65
N ASP A 88 -9.31 14.26 12.97
CA ASP A 88 -8.10 14.14 13.79
C ASP A 88 -7.69 12.66 13.95
N ASP A 89 -7.60 11.91 12.85
CA ASP A 89 -7.01 10.57 12.77
C ASP A 89 -5.52 10.64 12.41
N ASP A 90 -4.90 9.48 12.17
CA ASP A 90 -3.46 9.37 11.91
C ASP A 90 -3.16 9.04 10.43
N LEU A 91 -3.91 9.58 9.50
CA LEU A 91 -3.64 9.37 8.07
C LEU A 91 -2.31 9.98 7.64
N PRO A 92 -1.33 9.19 7.18
CA PRO A 92 -0.21 9.71 6.41
C PRO A 92 -0.69 10.22 5.07
N CYS A 93 -0.46 11.48 4.75
CA CYS A 93 -0.87 12.06 3.48
C CYS A 93 0.06 11.57 2.37
N THR A 94 -0.41 10.68 1.53
CA THR A 94 0.37 10.08 0.44
C THR A 94 -0.33 10.22 -0.91
N ILE A 95 0.46 10.40 -1.96
CA ILE A 95 0.02 10.39 -3.36
C ILE A 95 0.92 9.47 -4.18
N ARG A 96 0.36 8.79 -5.16
CA ARG A 96 1.09 7.89 -6.05
C ARG A 96 0.67 8.08 -7.51
N ALA A 97 1.51 7.59 -8.44
CA ALA A 97 1.10 7.41 -9.82
C ALA A 97 0.19 6.17 -9.90
N ASN A 98 -1.13 6.41 -9.83
CA ASN A 98 -2.13 5.36 -9.63
C ASN A 98 -2.59 4.75 -10.97
N PHE A 99 -1.75 3.89 -11.52
CA PHE A 99 -2.07 3.09 -12.71
C PHE A 99 -2.57 1.67 -12.35
N GLY A 100 -3.08 1.48 -11.13
CA GLY A 100 -3.45 0.15 -10.63
C GLY A 100 -2.25 -0.78 -10.45
N THR A 101 -2.51 -2.08 -10.52
CA THR A 101 -1.52 -3.14 -10.21
C THR A 101 -0.80 -3.69 -11.45
N VAL A 102 -1.01 -3.08 -12.62
CA VAL A 102 -0.62 -3.66 -13.92
C VAL A 102 0.71 -3.14 -14.48
N ILE A 103 1.42 -2.30 -13.72
CA ILE A 103 2.63 -1.62 -14.20
C ILE A 103 3.70 -2.62 -14.62
N ILE A 104 4.05 -3.58 -13.76
CA ILE A 104 5.10 -4.58 -14.04
C ILE A 104 4.72 -5.46 -15.22
N ALA A 105 3.50 -5.99 -15.26
CA ALA A 105 3.05 -6.81 -16.38
C ALA A 105 3.09 -6.05 -17.72
N SER A 106 2.79 -4.74 -17.71
CA SER A 106 2.84 -3.90 -18.91
C SER A 106 4.26 -3.74 -19.47
N MET A 107 5.30 -3.80 -18.65
CA MET A 107 6.71 -3.75 -19.11
C MET A 107 7.02 -4.92 -20.03
N PHE A 108 6.42 -6.06 -19.76
CA PHE A 108 6.58 -7.28 -20.54
C PHE A 108 5.56 -7.41 -21.70
N GLY A 109 4.88 -6.31 -22.06
CA GLY A 109 4.00 -6.23 -23.23
C GLY A 109 2.55 -6.64 -22.96
N ALA A 110 2.14 -6.82 -21.69
CA ALA A 110 0.74 -7.02 -21.38
C ALA A 110 -0.09 -5.80 -21.81
N LYS A 111 -1.16 -6.05 -22.55
CA LYS A 111 -2.06 -4.99 -22.99
C LYS A 111 -2.92 -4.51 -21.84
N VAL A 112 -2.72 -3.26 -21.45
CA VAL A 112 -3.52 -2.62 -20.41
C VAL A 112 -4.87 -2.21 -20.99
N GLU A 113 -5.94 -2.61 -20.33
CA GLU A 113 -7.32 -2.28 -20.70
C GLU A 113 -8.04 -1.71 -19.49
N GLN A 114 -8.89 -0.71 -19.74
CA GLN A 114 -9.80 -0.17 -18.75
C GLN A 114 -11.24 -0.38 -19.21
N ILE A 115 -12.07 -0.91 -18.35
CA ILE A 115 -13.49 -1.20 -18.63
C ILE A 115 -14.36 -0.33 -17.71
N GLY A 116 -15.04 0.63 -18.30
CA GLY A 116 -15.84 1.60 -17.54
C GLY A 116 -14.97 2.45 -16.61
N ASP A 117 -15.43 2.68 -15.38
CA ASP A 117 -14.69 3.43 -14.35
C ASP A 117 -13.99 2.50 -13.33
N ASN A 118 -13.56 1.31 -13.77
CA ASN A 118 -12.81 0.37 -12.94
C ASN A 118 -11.29 0.61 -13.06
N PRO A 119 -10.48 0.15 -12.10
CA PRO A 119 -9.03 0.10 -12.23
C PRO A 119 -8.60 -0.64 -13.51
N PRO A 120 -7.48 -0.23 -14.13
CA PRO A 120 -6.98 -0.90 -15.31
C PRO A 120 -6.62 -2.37 -15.01
N TRP A 121 -6.81 -3.22 -16.01
CA TRP A 121 -6.50 -4.63 -15.97
C TRP A 121 -5.67 -5.01 -17.20
N VAL A 122 -5.08 -6.20 -17.19
CA VAL A 122 -4.34 -6.73 -18.34
C VAL A 122 -4.97 -8.03 -18.83
N ARG A 123 -4.88 -8.26 -20.14
CA ARG A 123 -5.16 -9.59 -20.71
C ARG A 123 -3.87 -10.37 -20.84
N PRO A 124 -3.86 -11.64 -20.43
CA PRO A 124 -2.71 -12.50 -20.63
C PRO A 124 -2.28 -12.53 -22.11
N VAL A 125 -1.01 -12.25 -22.37
CA VAL A 125 -0.50 -12.14 -23.75
C VAL A 125 0.30 -13.36 -24.18
N TRP A 126 0.85 -14.09 -23.21
CA TRP A 126 1.75 -15.21 -23.48
C TRP A 126 1.18 -16.57 -23.09
N ALA A 127 -0.12 -16.75 -23.21
CA ALA A 127 -0.78 -18.01 -22.89
C ALA A 127 -0.14 -19.26 -23.56
N GLY A 128 0.45 -19.10 -24.74
CA GLY A 128 1.11 -20.20 -25.47
C GLY A 128 2.65 -20.21 -25.43
N ALA A 129 3.30 -19.14 -24.88
CA ALA A 129 4.76 -19.02 -24.91
C ALA A 129 5.25 -18.17 -23.72
N PHE A 130 4.95 -18.61 -22.53
CA PHE A 130 5.23 -17.90 -21.28
C PHE A 130 6.72 -17.55 -21.09
N GLU A 131 7.63 -18.41 -21.52
CA GLU A 131 9.08 -18.17 -21.42
C GLU A 131 9.56 -16.98 -22.24
N ARG A 132 8.76 -16.45 -23.18
CA ARG A 132 9.10 -15.23 -23.95
C ARG A 132 9.24 -13.99 -23.08
N VAL A 133 8.76 -14.04 -21.84
CA VAL A 133 9.06 -13.00 -20.82
C VAL A 133 10.57 -12.83 -20.67
N LEU A 134 11.33 -13.93 -20.77
CA LEU A 134 12.80 -13.94 -20.65
C LEU A 134 13.53 -13.27 -21.83
N ASP A 135 12.84 -13.07 -22.95
CA ASP A 135 13.37 -12.35 -24.12
C ASP A 135 13.33 -10.82 -23.94
N CYS A 136 12.60 -10.34 -22.94
CA CYS A 136 12.49 -8.91 -22.64
C CYS A 136 13.61 -8.47 -21.69
N ASP A 137 14.15 -7.27 -21.88
CA ASP A 137 15.05 -6.68 -20.87
C ASP A 137 14.23 -6.26 -19.63
N PRO A 138 14.49 -6.82 -18.43
CA PRO A 138 13.75 -6.49 -17.22
C PRO A 138 14.04 -5.07 -16.71
N LEU A 139 15.04 -4.40 -17.28
CA LEU A 139 15.44 -3.04 -16.91
C LEU A 139 15.09 -2.00 -18.00
N ASP A 140 14.36 -2.38 -19.05
CA ASP A 140 13.89 -1.42 -20.06
C ASP A 140 12.63 -0.66 -19.57
N PHE A 141 12.85 0.37 -18.77
CA PHE A 141 11.78 1.24 -18.25
C PHE A 141 11.22 2.21 -19.30
N GLY A 142 11.64 2.11 -20.56
CA GLY A 142 10.99 2.75 -21.71
C GLY A 142 9.70 2.04 -22.16
N LYS A 143 9.35 0.88 -21.55
CA LYS A 143 8.21 0.04 -21.96
C LYS A 143 7.00 0.20 -21.04
N GLY A 144 5.86 -0.23 -21.56
CA GLY A 144 4.59 -0.30 -20.83
C GLY A 144 4.18 1.04 -20.24
N LEU A 145 3.74 1.01 -18.99
CA LEU A 145 3.32 2.19 -18.24
C LEU A 145 4.47 2.94 -17.53
N CYS A 146 5.69 2.40 -17.52
CA CYS A 146 6.80 3.01 -16.79
C CYS A 146 7.09 4.45 -17.16
N PRO A 147 7.11 4.86 -18.46
CA PRO A 147 7.27 6.25 -18.85
C PRO A 147 6.16 7.15 -18.30
N LYS A 148 4.90 6.69 -18.36
CA LYS A 148 3.75 7.45 -17.81
C LYS A 148 3.86 7.65 -16.30
N VAL A 149 4.33 6.65 -15.54
CA VAL A 149 4.59 6.77 -14.10
C VAL A 149 5.60 7.88 -13.81
N VAL A 150 6.71 7.89 -14.53
CA VAL A 150 7.77 8.91 -14.37
C VAL A 150 7.27 10.31 -14.73
N GLU A 151 6.56 10.45 -15.84
CA GLU A 151 5.95 11.73 -16.27
C GLU A 151 4.95 12.23 -15.21
N THR A 152 4.15 11.34 -14.65
CA THR A 152 3.20 11.67 -13.59
C THR A 152 3.92 12.21 -12.35
N TYR A 153 4.99 11.57 -11.91
CA TYR A 153 5.76 12.06 -10.76
C TYR A 153 6.45 13.40 -11.02
N LYS A 154 6.99 13.61 -12.22
CA LYS A 154 7.57 14.92 -12.60
C LYS A 154 6.51 16.02 -12.49
N LEU A 155 5.30 15.75 -12.97
CA LEU A 155 4.19 16.69 -12.85
C LEU A 155 3.80 16.93 -11.39
N TYR A 156 3.76 15.89 -10.54
CA TYR A 156 3.46 16.04 -9.13
C TYR A 156 4.46 16.97 -8.44
N HIS A 157 5.75 16.77 -8.66
CA HIS A 157 6.78 17.66 -8.12
C HIS A 157 6.67 19.08 -8.62
N GLN A 158 6.37 19.26 -9.91
CA GLN A 158 6.15 20.59 -10.50
C GLN A 158 4.93 21.27 -9.89
N ALA A 159 3.80 20.56 -9.75
CA ALA A 159 2.57 21.11 -9.20
C ALA A 159 2.72 21.50 -7.72
N LEU A 160 3.50 20.73 -6.96
CA LEU A 160 3.74 20.97 -5.51
C LEU A 160 4.88 21.98 -5.27
N ALA A 161 5.63 22.39 -6.29
CA ALA A 161 6.84 23.21 -6.09
C ALA A 161 6.59 24.54 -5.37
N GLU A 162 5.44 25.17 -5.62
CA GLU A 162 5.05 26.47 -5.05
C GLU A 162 4.31 26.34 -3.70
N PHE A 163 4.13 25.13 -3.17
CA PHE A 163 3.35 24.83 -1.98
C PHE A 163 4.23 24.20 -0.87
N PRO A 164 4.91 25.01 -0.05
CA PRO A 164 5.89 24.51 0.91
C PRO A 164 5.29 23.64 2.02
N VAL A 165 4.07 23.89 2.48
CA VAL A 165 3.38 23.06 3.50
C VAL A 165 2.99 21.71 2.88
N LEU A 166 2.42 21.71 1.67
CA LEU A 166 2.10 20.49 0.95
C LEU A 166 3.33 19.62 0.74
N ARG A 167 4.46 20.19 0.34
CA ARG A 167 5.71 19.43 0.13
C ARG A 167 6.24 18.78 1.41
N GLN A 168 5.95 19.32 2.58
CA GLN A 168 6.30 18.73 3.87
C GLN A 168 5.32 17.65 4.28
N CYS A 169 4.02 17.88 4.05
CA CYS A 169 2.95 17.02 4.54
C CYS A 169 2.65 15.84 3.62
N VAL A 170 2.70 16.04 2.29
CA VAL A 170 2.28 15.04 1.30
C VAL A 170 3.50 14.29 0.78
N LYS A 171 3.48 12.97 0.89
CA LYS A 171 4.55 12.09 0.42
C LYS A 171 4.19 11.51 -0.94
N VAL A 172 5.10 11.68 -1.91
CA VAL A 172 5.07 10.95 -3.18
C VAL A 172 5.65 9.57 -2.93
N VAL A 173 4.87 8.52 -3.15
CA VAL A 173 5.23 7.15 -2.76
C VAL A 173 5.28 6.21 -3.96
N LEU A 174 5.85 5.00 -3.79
CA LEU A 174 5.86 3.96 -4.82
C LEU A 174 4.44 3.68 -5.33
N PRO A 175 4.27 3.45 -6.64
CA PRO A 175 3.01 2.94 -7.17
C PRO A 175 2.79 1.50 -6.70
N ASP A 176 1.61 0.94 -6.98
CA ASP A 176 1.34 -0.46 -6.70
C ASP A 176 2.15 -1.35 -7.64
N LEU A 177 3.11 -2.08 -7.07
CA LEU A 177 3.89 -3.08 -7.76
C LEU A 177 3.46 -4.46 -7.26
N GLN A 178 2.86 -5.25 -8.17
CA GLN A 178 2.48 -6.64 -7.87
C GLN A 178 3.71 -7.50 -7.62
N GLY A 179 3.55 -8.51 -6.76
CA GLY A 179 4.57 -9.50 -6.50
C GLY A 179 4.91 -10.34 -7.74
N PRO A 180 6.03 -11.07 -7.70
CA PRO A 180 6.48 -11.86 -8.86
C PRO A 180 5.44 -12.90 -9.32
N LEU A 181 4.73 -13.56 -8.40
CA LEU A 181 3.67 -14.52 -8.75
C LEU A 181 2.46 -13.83 -9.37
N ASP A 182 2.01 -12.72 -8.79
CA ASP A 182 0.85 -11.97 -9.29
C ASP A 182 1.11 -11.38 -10.68
N ALA A 183 2.30 -10.83 -10.91
CA ALA A 183 2.69 -10.35 -12.24
C ALA A 183 2.83 -11.51 -13.25
N ALA A 184 3.31 -12.68 -12.82
CA ALA A 184 3.33 -13.87 -13.65
C ALA A 184 1.91 -14.35 -14.01
N GLU A 185 0.96 -14.28 -13.05
CA GLU A 185 -0.45 -14.58 -13.29
C GLU A 185 -1.07 -13.59 -14.29
N GLN A 186 -0.80 -12.30 -14.12
CA GLN A 186 -1.26 -11.27 -15.07
C GLN A 186 -0.77 -11.53 -16.51
N LEU A 187 0.41 -12.08 -16.67
CA LEU A 187 1.01 -12.41 -17.98
C LEU A 187 0.51 -13.74 -18.54
N ARG A 188 0.37 -14.76 -17.69
CA ARG A 188 0.08 -16.15 -18.05
C ARG A 188 -1.39 -16.51 -17.91
N GLY A 189 -2.13 -15.78 -17.08
CA GLY A 189 -3.45 -16.18 -16.64
C GLY A 189 -3.41 -17.35 -15.65
N SER A 190 -4.56 -17.99 -15.42
CA SER A 190 -4.70 -19.10 -14.46
C SER A 190 -3.81 -20.31 -14.75
N ALA A 191 -3.28 -20.43 -15.98
CA ALA A 191 -2.34 -21.48 -16.32
C ALA A 191 -1.01 -21.41 -15.54
N VAL A 192 -0.71 -20.30 -14.87
CA VAL A 192 0.43 -20.19 -13.93
C VAL A 192 0.37 -21.26 -12.83
N TYR A 193 -0.82 -21.64 -12.39
CA TYR A 193 -1.00 -22.69 -11.38
C TYR A 193 -0.72 -24.09 -11.93
N GLU A 194 -1.01 -24.34 -13.22
CA GLU A 194 -0.64 -25.57 -13.89
C GLU A 194 0.89 -25.66 -14.11
N ASP A 195 1.51 -24.53 -14.48
CA ASP A 195 2.96 -24.40 -14.63
C ASP A 195 3.70 -24.67 -13.31
N SER A 196 3.09 -24.38 -12.15
CA SER A 196 3.63 -24.72 -10.83
C SER A 196 3.82 -26.23 -10.58
N TYR A 197 3.20 -27.09 -11.38
CA TYR A 197 3.38 -28.54 -11.36
C TYR A 197 4.14 -29.05 -12.59
N GLY A 198 3.76 -28.60 -13.77
CA GLY A 198 4.24 -29.15 -15.03
C GLY A 198 5.45 -28.43 -15.63
N ASN A 199 5.70 -27.19 -15.27
CA ASN A 199 6.76 -26.35 -15.85
C ASN A 199 7.48 -25.48 -14.80
N ARG A 200 7.80 -26.07 -13.64
CA ARG A 200 8.32 -25.39 -12.44
C ARG A 200 9.57 -24.56 -12.73
N ASP A 201 10.52 -25.10 -13.47
CA ASP A 201 11.80 -24.42 -13.75
C ASP A 201 11.60 -23.18 -14.62
N ALA A 202 10.71 -23.24 -15.59
CA ALA A 202 10.38 -22.08 -16.41
C ALA A 202 9.66 -21.01 -15.61
N LEU A 203 8.66 -21.40 -14.81
CA LEU A 203 7.95 -20.48 -13.90
C LEU A 203 8.92 -19.81 -12.93
N PHE A 204 9.84 -20.58 -12.34
CA PHE A 204 10.85 -20.05 -11.41
C PHE A 204 11.74 -18.99 -12.09
N ARG A 205 12.25 -19.27 -13.29
CA ARG A 205 13.06 -18.29 -14.04
C ARG A 205 12.27 -17.04 -14.41
N VAL A 206 11.01 -17.20 -14.83
CA VAL A 206 10.15 -16.05 -15.17
C VAL A 206 9.85 -15.20 -13.95
N MET A 207 9.48 -15.78 -12.81
CA MET A 207 9.26 -15.01 -11.57
C MET A 207 10.54 -14.31 -11.12
N ARG A 208 11.71 -14.93 -11.28
CA ARG A 208 12.99 -14.27 -10.99
C ARG A 208 13.21 -13.05 -11.88
N HIS A 209 12.95 -13.17 -13.15
CA HIS A 209 13.09 -12.09 -14.12
C HIS A 209 12.12 -10.93 -13.83
N ILE A 210 10.88 -11.25 -13.45
CA ILE A 210 9.89 -10.28 -12.98
C ILE A 210 10.35 -9.58 -11.68
N ALA A 211 10.91 -10.33 -10.73
CA ALA A 211 11.45 -9.77 -9.49
C ALA A 211 12.61 -8.79 -9.75
N GLU A 212 13.47 -9.08 -10.73
CA GLU A 212 14.53 -8.17 -11.17
C GLU A 212 13.98 -6.87 -11.76
N ALA A 213 12.92 -6.96 -12.59
CA ALA A 213 12.21 -5.80 -13.12
C ALA A 213 11.58 -4.96 -12.01
N GLN A 214 10.93 -5.59 -11.05
CA GLN A 214 10.29 -4.91 -9.91
C GLN A 214 11.32 -4.16 -9.06
N VAL A 215 12.43 -4.81 -8.71
CA VAL A 215 13.54 -4.17 -7.97
C VAL A 215 14.17 -3.03 -8.76
N GLY A 216 14.44 -3.27 -10.05
CA GLY A 216 15.02 -2.27 -10.94
C GLY A 216 14.15 -1.04 -11.06
N PHE A 217 12.84 -1.24 -11.28
CA PHE A 217 11.90 -0.13 -11.41
C PHE A 217 11.69 0.64 -10.11
N ALA A 218 11.58 -0.05 -8.97
CA ALA A 218 11.51 0.60 -7.67
C ALA A 218 12.73 1.49 -7.40
N LYS A 219 13.94 1.01 -7.73
CA LYS A 219 15.19 1.80 -7.63
C LYS A 219 15.22 2.96 -8.63
N TYR A 220 14.76 2.75 -9.85
CA TYR A 220 14.67 3.79 -10.87
C TYR A 220 13.77 4.96 -10.46
N LEU A 221 12.70 4.67 -9.70
CA LEU A 221 11.76 5.68 -9.20
C LEU A 221 12.27 6.44 -7.97
N GLN A 222 13.32 5.98 -7.27
CA GLN A 222 13.79 6.60 -6.01
C GLN A 222 13.99 8.13 -6.08
N PRO A 223 14.54 8.73 -7.15
CA PRO A 223 14.69 10.19 -7.24
C PRO A 223 13.35 10.96 -7.24
N HIS A 224 12.24 10.27 -7.49
CA HIS A 224 10.90 10.83 -7.53
C HIS A 224 10.10 10.60 -6.24
N LEU A 225 10.60 9.79 -5.31
CA LEU A 225 9.89 9.46 -4.08
C LEU A 225 10.27 10.40 -2.94
N SER A 226 9.32 10.63 -2.02
CA SER A 226 9.55 11.42 -0.80
C SER A 226 10.23 10.62 0.30
N ASP A 227 10.14 9.28 0.24
CA ASP A 227 10.75 8.40 1.22
C ASP A 227 12.26 8.28 0.98
N GLY A 228 13.01 8.59 2.03
CA GLY A 228 14.48 8.54 2.00
C GLY A 228 15.00 7.19 2.53
N PRO A 229 16.32 7.07 2.68
CA PRO A 229 16.98 5.83 3.12
C PRO A 229 16.87 5.57 4.63
N ASN A 230 15.90 6.14 5.31
CA ASN A 230 15.73 6.05 6.77
C ASN A 230 15.16 4.71 7.26
N GLY A 231 14.92 3.76 6.34
CA GLY A 231 14.37 2.44 6.65
C GLY A 231 12.84 2.39 6.78
N TYR A 232 12.15 3.45 6.38
CA TYR A 232 10.69 3.52 6.29
C TYR A 232 10.26 3.93 4.90
N SER A 233 9.08 3.46 4.50
CA SER A 233 8.36 3.94 3.32
C SER A 233 6.88 4.07 3.63
N HIS A 234 6.19 4.85 2.80
CA HIS A 234 4.76 5.01 2.90
C HIS A 234 4.07 4.22 1.80
N GLN A 235 2.96 3.58 2.16
CA GLN A 235 2.13 2.80 1.24
C GLN A 235 0.67 3.13 1.54
N HIS A 236 -0.05 3.69 0.58
CA HIS A 236 -1.44 4.08 0.76
C HIS A 236 -1.67 4.87 2.08
N MET A 237 -2.48 4.32 2.96
CA MET A 237 -2.84 4.92 4.24
C MET A 237 -1.92 4.50 5.41
N ALA A 238 -0.75 3.98 5.12
CA ALA A 238 0.15 3.47 6.14
C ALA A 238 1.61 3.84 5.88
N MET A 239 2.37 3.93 6.94
CA MET A 239 3.83 3.87 6.93
C MET A 239 4.25 2.44 7.27
N ILE A 240 5.30 1.93 6.64
CA ILE A 240 5.87 0.61 6.87
C ILE A 240 7.38 0.70 7.10
N ARG A 241 7.96 -0.34 7.70
CA ARG A 241 9.42 -0.51 7.73
C ARG A 241 9.89 -1.18 6.45
N GLY A 242 11.00 -0.66 5.88
CA GLY A 242 11.55 -1.11 4.61
C GLY A 242 11.04 -0.33 3.40
N GLY A 243 11.46 -0.72 2.20
CA GLY A 243 11.29 0.06 0.98
C GLY A 243 10.09 -0.35 0.11
N ILE A 244 9.43 -1.48 0.38
CA ILE A 244 8.37 -2.00 -0.49
C ILE A 244 7.29 -2.76 0.30
N LEU A 245 6.07 -2.73 -0.23
CA LEU A 245 4.99 -3.64 0.12
C LEU A 245 4.68 -4.48 -1.12
N ILE A 246 5.14 -5.75 -1.12
CA ILE A 246 4.84 -6.72 -2.19
C ILE A 246 3.38 -7.13 -2.07
N ARG A 247 2.69 -7.25 -3.20
CA ARG A 247 1.29 -7.71 -3.25
C ARG A 247 1.25 -9.10 -3.85
N ASP A 248 0.85 -10.07 -3.03
CA ASP A 248 0.79 -11.49 -3.36
C ASP A 248 -0.62 -12.05 -3.21
N ASP A 249 -1.58 -11.43 -3.87
CA ASP A 249 -2.99 -11.82 -3.80
C ASP A 249 -3.22 -13.23 -4.38
N CYS A 250 -2.45 -13.62 -5.39
CA CYS A 250 -2.51 -14.95 -6.01
C CYS A 250 -2.02 -16.07 -5.10
N ALA A 251 -1.22 -15.77 -4.09
CA ALA A 251 -0.63 -16.76 -3.18
C ALA A 251 -1.70 -17.57 -2.41
N ILE A 252 -2.90 -17.03 -2.19
CA ILE A 252 -3.99 -17.77 -1.53
C ILE A 252 -4.37 -19.07 -2.24
N ASN A 253 -4.03 -19.22 -3.52
CA ASN A 253 -4.40 -20.36 -4.36
C ASN A 253 -3.36 -21.48 -4.33
N ILE A 254 -2.24 -21.32 -3.61
CA ILE A 254 -1.18 -22.31 -3.53
C ILE A 254 -0.96 -22.81 -2.10
N SER A 255 -0.37 -23.99 -1.97
CA SER A 255 -0.06 -24.55 -0.65
C SER A 255 1.15 -23.87 -0.02
N PRO A 256 1.31 -23.96 1.32
CA PRO A 256 2.51 -23.44 2.02
C PRO A 256 3.82 -24.01 1.45
N VAL A 257 3.83 -25.29 1.08
CA VAL A 257 5.01 -25.93 0.47
C VAL A 257 5.34 -25.31 -0.87
N MET A 258 4.33 -25.13 -1.73
CA MET A 258 4.53 -24.49 -3.05
C MET A 258 5.00 -23.05 -2.90
N TYR A 259 4.40 -22.28 -1.98
CA TYR A 259 4.84 -20.91 -1.69
C TYR A 259 6.33 -20.91 -1.28
N ARG A 260 6.70 -21.70 -0.29
CA ARG A 260 8.07 -21.79 0.22
C ARG A 260 9.09 -22.16 -0.84
N GLU A 261 8.76 -23.14 -1.71
CA GLU A 261 9.70 -23.65 -2.70
C GLU A 261 9.78 -22.80 -3.97
N GLN A 262 8.67 -22.17 -4.38
CA GLN A 262 8.57 -21.59 -5.72
C GLN A 262 8.40 -20.06 -5.71
N VAL A 263 7.80 -19.46 -4.67
CA VAL A 263 7.49 -18.02 -4.63
C VAL A 263 8.39 -17.28 -3.65
N ALA A 264 8.51 -17.78 -2.42
CA ALA A 264 9.28 -17.16 -1.35
C ALA A 264 10.72 -16.75 -1.73
N PRO A 265 11.48 -17.51 -2.57
CA PRO A 265 12.81 -17.07 -3.01
C PRO A 265 12.81 -15.76 -3.82
N HIS A 266 11.72 -15.45 -4.53
CA HIS A 266 11.59 -14.24 -5.33
C HIS A 266 11.16 -13.05 -4.46
N ASP A 267 10.22 -13.26 -3.55
CA ASP A 267 9.79 -12.24 -2.59
C ASP A 267 10.93 -11.86 -1.64
N ALA A 268 11.67 -12.84 -1.15
CA ALA A 268 12.88 -12.61 -0.35
C ALA A 268 13.89 -11.75 -1.11
N PHE A 269 14.13 -12.06 -2.39
CA PHE A 269 15.03 -11.27 -3.24
C PHE A 269 14.57 -9.82 -3.36
N VAL A 270 13.27 -9.57 -3.59
CA VAL A 270 12.72 -8.22 -3.70
C VAL A 270 12.85 -7.48 -2.38
N LEU A 271 12.46 -8.11 -1.26
CA LEU A 271 12.55 -7.52 0.08
C LEU A 271 14.00 -7.15 0.43
N GLU A 272 14.94 -8.09 0.27
CA GLU A 272 16.36 -7.86 0.59
C GLU A 272 16.96 -6.74 -0.28
N ALA A 273 16.67 -6.74 -1.57
CA ALA A 273 17.21 -5.76 -2.52
C ALA A 273 16.73 -4.33 -2.28
N LEU A 274 15.57 -4.16 -1.59
CA LEU A 274 14.94 -2.87 -1.28
C LEU A 274 14.98 -2.51 0.22
N GLY A 275 15.84 -3.17 1.01
CA GLY A 275 16.06 -2.84 2.43
C GLY A 275 14.98 -3.36 3.37
N GLY A 276 14.26 -4.40 2.98
CA GLY A 276 13.12 -4.98 3.68
C GLY A 276 11.79 -4.38 3.26
N GLY A 277 10.72 -4.89 3.87
CA GLY A 277 9.38 -4.43 3.53
C GLY A 277 8.29 -5.32 4.09
N GLY A 278 7.14 -5.32 3.43
CA GLY A 278 5.99 -6.13 3.81
C GLY A 278 5.45 -6.99 2.69
N ILE A 279 4.60 -7.92 3.07
CA ILE A 279 3.74 -8.69 2.16
C ILE A 279 2.29 -8.26 2.41
N HIS A 280 1.60 -7.88 1.35
CA HIS A 280 0.16 -7.72 1.30
C HIS A 280 -0.47 -8.95 0.66
N CYS A 281 -1.57 -9.41 1.22
CA CYS A 281 -2.38 -10.44 0.59
C CYS A 281 -3.87 -10.20 0.88
N CYS A 282 -4.70 -10.34 -0.16
CA CYS A 282 -6.14 -10.31 -0.04
C CYS A 282 -6.70 -11.70 0.35
N GLY A 283 -7.93 -11.73 0.88
CA GLY A 283 -8.64 -12.96 1.16
C GLY A 283 -8.19 -13.71 2.42
N LYS A 284 -8.44 -15.02 2.42
CA LYS A 284 -8.12 -15.93 3.52
C LYS A 284 -6.77 -16.62 3.27
N PHE A 285 -5.71 -16.06 3.79
CA PHE A 285 -4.34 -16.61 3.64
C PHE A 285 -3.74 -17.14 4.96
N GLN A 286 -4.58 -17.49 5.92
CA GLN A 286 -4.15 -18.02 7.23
C GLN A 286 -3.12 -19.16 7.12
N HIS A 287 -3.25 -20.01 6.10
CA HIS A 287 -2.35 -21.14 5.84
C HIS A 287 -0.93 -20.71 5.40
N LEU A 288 -0.74 -19.47 4.92
CA LEU A 288 0.55 -18.93 4.47
C LEU A 288 1.23 -18.04 5.51
N VAL A 289 0.56 -17.71 6.60
CA VAL A 289 1.07 -16.73 7.59
C VAL A 289 2.47 -17.08 8.08
N GLU A 290 2.72 -18.33 8.45
CA GLU A 290 4.04 -18.75 8.94
C GLU A 290 5.12 -18.66 7.85
N GLU A 291 4.76 -18.91 6.59
CA GLU A 291 5.67 -18.75 5.45
C GLU A 291 6.02 -17.27 5.23
N PHE A 292 5.03 -16.38 5.29
CA PHE A 292 5.26 -14.93 5.19
C PHE A 292 6.13 -14.41 6.35
N LEU A 293 5.85 -14.87 7.58
CA LEU A 293 6.63 -14.51 8.77
C LEU A 293 8.06 -15.08 8.75
N ALA A 294 8.33 -16.10 7.94
CA ALA A 294 9.65 -16.71 7.79
C ALA A 294 10.50 -16.05 6.68
N LEU A 295 9.92 -15.17 5.86
CA LEU A 295 10.66 -14.51 4.77
C LEU A 295 11.80 -13.65 5.32
N PRO A 296 13.02 -13.75 4.73
CA PRO A 296 14.09 -12.80 5.01
C PRO A 296 13.65 -11.36 4.77
N ALA A 297 14.10 -10.46 5.63
CA ALA A 297 13.83 -9.01 5.52
C ALA A 297 12.35 -8.57 5.56
N VAL A 298 11.39 -9.49 5.82
CA VAL A 298 10.01 -9.10 6.08
C VAL A 298 9.91 -8.30 7.38
N LYS A 299 9.15 -7.20 7.36
CA LYS A 299 8.95 -6.28 8.51
C LYS A 299 7.49 -6.09 8.87
N CYS A 300 6.58 -6.36 7.93
CA CYS A 300 5.16 -6.28 8.19
C CYS A 300 4.36 -7.23 7.28
N ILE A 301 3.14 -7.55 7.74
CA ILE A 301 2.10 -8.19 6.93
C ILE A 301 0.90 -7.25 6.87
N ASP A 302 0.36 -7.06 5.69
CA ASP A 302 -0.80 -6.23 5.40
C ASP A 302 -1.96 -7.07 4.90
N PHE A 303 -3.13 -6.85 5.45
CA PHE A 303 -4.32 -7.67 5.21
C PHE A 303 -5.35 -6.92 4.38
N GLY A 304 -5.69 -7.44 3.20
CA GLY A 304 -6.84 -6.94 2.44
C GLY A 304 -8.17 -7.17 3.18
N GLN A 305 -8.37 -8.38 3.71
CA GLN A 305 -9.54 -8.78 4.50
C GLN A 305 -9.09 -9.46 5.82
N PRO A 306 -8.69 -8.66 6.83
CA PRO A 306 -8.24 -9.22 8.11
C PRO A 306 -9.31 -10.06 8.81
N GLU A 307 -10.59 -9.77 8.60
CA GLU A 307 -11.72 -10.51 9.16
C GLU A 307 -11.83 -11.96 8.69
N LEU A 308 -11.15 -12.34 7.62
CA LEU A 308 -11.11 -13.73 7.13
C LEU A 308 -9.97 -14.56 7.76
N ASN A 309 -9.16 -13.94 8.62
CA ASN A 309 -7.98 -14.56 9.22
C ASN A 309 -8.05 -14.47 10.77
N ASP A 310 -7.41 -15.39 11.46
CA ASP A 310 -7.29 -15.35 12.93
C ASP A 310 -6.19 -14.36 13.33
N ILE A 311 -6.56 -13.08 13.41
CA ILE A 311 -5.61 -12.00 13.70
C ILE A 311 -4.96 -12.14 15.08
N ASP A 312 -5.62 -12.73 16.06
CA ASP A 312 -5.03 -12.94 17.39
C ASP A 312 -3.93 -14.00 17.36
N ALA A 313 -4.14 -15.09 16.63
CA ALA A 313 -3.12 -16.10 16.41
C ALA A 313 -1.94 -15.53 15.60
N VAL A 314 -2.24 -14.78 14.52
CA VAL A 314 -1.21 -14.11 13.71
C VAL A 314 -0.40 -13.13 14.53
N TYR A 315 -1.06 -12.30 15.35
CA TYR A 315 -0.36 -11.33 16.20
C TYR A 315 0.61 -12.00 17.18
N LYS A 316 0.23 -13.13 17.78
CA LYS A 316 1.12 -13.90 18.67
C LYS A 316 2.40 -14.35 17.95
N SER A 317 2.28 -14.92 16.75
CA SER A 317 3.42 -15.36 15.94
C SER A 317 4.28 -14.19 15.47
N ALA A 318 3.65 -13.11 15.03
CA ALA A 318 4.29 -11.90 14.53
C ALA A 318 5.04 -11.15 15.63
N ALA A 319 4.47 -11.07 16.83
CA ALA A 319 5.07 -10.42 18.01
C ALA A 319 6.42 -11.05 18.40
N LEU A 320 6.53 -12.37 18.35
CA LEU A 320 7.78 -13.09 18.63
C LEU A 320 8.93 -12.68 17.69
N ARG A 321 8.59 -12.27 16.47
CA ARG A 321 9.54 -11.87 15.43
C ARG A 321 9.64 -10.34 15.25
N LYS A 322 8.83 -9.58 15.97
CA LYS A 322 8.67 -8.11 15.83
C LYS A 322 8.32 -7.71 14.38
N ILE A 323 7.44 -8.47 13.74
CA ILE A 323 6.86 -8.22 12.44
C ILE A 323 5.50 -7.54 12.66
N SER A 324 5.29 -6.35 12.11
CA SER A 324 4.10 -5.55 12.38
C SER A 324 2.91 -5.99 11.53
N LEU A 325 1.70 -5.85 12.06
CA LEU A 325 0.46 -6.06 11.31
C LEU A 325 -0.11 -4.72 10.88
N ILE A 326 -0.34 -4.55 9.58
CA ILE A 326 -0.70 -3.27 8.99
C ILE A 326 -2.17 -3.24 8.63
N ARG A 327 -2.84 -2.11 8.91
CA ARG A 327 -4.23 -1.82 8.55
C ARG A 327 -5.25 -2.85 9.07
N ILE A 328 -5.06 -3.30 10.31
CA ILE A 328 -5.99 -4.23 10.94
C ILE A 328 -7.33 -3.54 11.16
N ARG A 329 -8.40 -4.12 10.59
CA ARG A 329 -9.77 -3.68 10.84
C ARG A 329 -10.23 -4.12 12.22
N VAL A 330 -10.83 -3.18 12.96
CA VAL A 330 -11.35 -3.42 14.29
C VAL A 330 -12.77 -2.88 14.39
N ARG A 331 -13.55 -3.45 15.30
CA ARG A 331 -14.92 -3.01 15.52
C ARG A 331 -14.93 -1.64 16.23
N GLU A 332 -15.95 -0.86 15.96
CA GLU A 332 -16.14 0.46 16.60
C GLU A 332 -16.07 0.36 18.14
N GLN A 333 -16.71 -0.65 18.71
CA GLN A 333 -16.73 -0.84 20.16
C GLN A 333 -15.32 -1.00 20.74
N GLU A 334 -14.44 -1.80 20.09
CA GLU A 334 -13.06 -2.02 20.56
C GLU A 334 -12.23 -0.72 20.55
N LEU A 335 -12.57 0.21 19.64
CA LEU A 335 -11.95 1.54 19.61
C LEU A 335 -12.48 2.43 20.73
N THR A 336 -13.81 2.50 20.88
CA THR A 336 -14.48 3.45 21.77
C THR A 336 -14.33 3.11 23.24
N ASP A 337 -14.22 1.82 23.60
CA ASP A 337 -13.97 1.34 24.96
C ASP A 337 -12.48 1.13 25.27
N GLY A 338 -11.61 1.20 24.27
CA GLY A 338 -10.17 0.98 24.40
C GLY A 338 -9.73 -0.48 24.45
N GLY A 339 -10.63 -1.43 24.24
CA GLY A 339 -10.34 -2.87 24.24
C GLY A 339 -9.25 -3.28 23.26
N VAL A 340 -9.17 -2.58 22.11
CA VAL A 340 -8.11 -2.79 21.11
C VAL A 340 -6.71 -2.58 21.66
N LEU A 341 -6.51 -1.68 22.62
CA LEU A 341 -5.21 -1.40 23.22
C LEU A 341 -4.75 -2.50 24.21
N ASN A 342 -5.70 -3.27 24.75
CA ASN A 342 -5.40 -4.47 25.54
C ASN A 342 -5.10 -5.67 24.64
N ARG A 343 -5.80 -5.74 23.49
CA ARG A 343 -5.60 -6.78 22.49
C ARG A 343 -4.24 -6.65 21.81
N PHE A 344 -3.86 -5.40 21.43
CA PHE A 344 -2.62 -5.10 20.72
C PHE A 344 -1.88 -3.95 21.44
N PRO A 345 -0.93 -4.23 22.33
CA PRO A 345 -0.17 -3.21 23.02
C PRO A 345 0.71 -2.34 22.11
N THR A 346 1.23 -2.93 21.02
CA THR A 346 2.07 -2.26 19.99
C THR A 346 2.19 -3.15 18.74
N GLY A 347 2.92 -2.71 17.70
CA GLY A 347 3.19 -3.51 16.50
C GLY A 347 2.02 -3.63 15.53
N VAL A 348 0.92 -2.88 15.73
CA VAL A 348 -0.28 -2.94 14.88
C VAL A 348 -0.71 -1.55 14.47
N THR A 349 -1.06 -1.36 13.20
CA THR A 349 -1.76 -0.16 12.74
C THR A 349 -3.22 -0.48 12.43
N LEU A 350 -4.11 0.45 12.76
CA LEU A 350 -5.54 0.22 12.71
C LEU A 350 -6.20 0.96 11.57
N VAL A 351 -7.23 0.35 10.99
CA VAL A 351 -8.15 1.01 10.07
C VAL A 351 -9.59 0.70 10.49
N HIS A 352 -10.47 1.68 10.36
CA HIS A 352 -11.90 1.48 10.59
C HIS A 352 -12.71 2.26 9.57
N HIS A 353 -13.76 1.62 9.02
CA HIS A 353 -14.66 2.26 8.09
C HIS A 353 -15.88 2.81 8.83
N ALA A 354 -16.04 4.12 8.81
CA ALA A 354 -17.19 4.82 9.38
C ALA A 354 -18.22 5.13 8.28
N GLU A 355 -19.49 5.17 8.64
CA GLU A 355 -20.59 5.45 7.71
C GLU A 355 -20.61 6.91 7.20
N SER A 356 -19.93 7.82 7.90
CA SER A 356 -19.86 9.24 7.55
C SER A 356 -18.66 9.92 8.21
N LEU A 357 -18.27 11.10 7.72
CA LEU A 357 -17.26 11.96 8.34
C LEU A 357 -17.60 12.30 9.80
N LYS A 358 -18.87 12.63 10.09
CA LYS A 358 -19.31 12.92 11.47
C LYS A 358 -19.09 11.73 12.39
N LYS A 359 -19.47 10.53 11.94
CA LYS A 359 -19.25 9.30 12.70
C LYS A 359 -17.76 9.01 12.90
N ALA A 360 -16.93 9.22 11.88
CA ALA A 360 -15.48 9.10 11.98
C ALA A 360 -14.90 10.05 13.05
N GLN A 361 -15.37 11.31 13.12
CA GLN A 361 -14.96 12.27 14.15
C GLN A 361 -15.34 11.80 15.56
N GLU A 362 -16.55 11.24 15.74
CA GLU A 362 -17.02 10.71 17.04
C GLU A 362 -16.13 9.53 17.48
N ILE A 363 -15.83 8.61 16.59
CA ILE A 363 -15.00 7.43 16.85
C ILE A 363 -13.57 7.85 17.25
N VAL A 364 -12.93 8.73 16.49
CA VAL A 364 -11.57 9.21 16.82
C VAL A 364 -11.52 9.86 18.18
N LYS A 365 -12.49 10.74 18.52
CA LYS A 365 -12.57 11.40 19.82
C LYS A 365 -12.71 10.39 20.97
N ALA A 366 -13.58 9.38 20.79
CA ALA A 366 -13.80 8.32 21.79
C ALA A 366 -12.54 7.48 21.96
N TYR A 367 -11.90 7.05 20.88
CA TYR A 367 -10.66 6.27 20.90
C TYR A 367 -9.52 7.00 21.63
N LYS A 368 -9.27 8.28 21.28
CA LYS A 368 -8.23 9.08 21.92
C LYS A 368 -8.52 9.33 23.41
N ARG A 369 -9.80 9.43 23.79
CA ARG A 369 -10.21 9.53 25.21
C ARG A 369 -9.95 8.22 25.96
N ALA A 370 -10.33 7.07 25.38
CA ALA A 370 -10.09 5.75 25.97
C ALA A 370 -8.60 5.50 26.19
N ALA A 371 -7.75 5.86 25.24
CA ALA A 371 -6.29 5.77 25.36
C ALA A 371 -5.74 6.61 26.53
N ARG A 372 -6.20 7.85 26.71
CA ARG A 372 -5.77 8.70 27.83
C ARG A 372 -6.20 8.15 29.20
N ASN A 373 -7.42 7.62 29.30
CA ASN A 373 -7.93 7.06 30.55
C ASN A 373 -7.13 5.80 30.97
N ARG A 374 -6.65 5.01 29.98
CA ARG A 374 -5.79 3.87 30.23
C ARG A 374 -4.46 4.28 30.85
N ASP A 375 -3.79 5.31 30.33
CA ASP A 375 -2.53 5.81 30.88
C ASP A 375 -2.71 6.26 32.34
N ALA A 376 -3.76 7.02 32.63
CA ALA A 376 -4.06 7.50 33.98
C ALA A 376 -4.40 6.38 35.01
N ALA A 377 -4.70 5.18 34.56
CA ALA A 377 -4.95 4.02 35.43
C ALA A 377 -3.68 3.21 35.74
N TYR A 378 -2.57 3.50 35.05
CA TYR A 378 -1.27 2.85 35.26
C TYR A 378 -0.23 3.74 35.93
N ASP A 379 -0.52 5.07 36.05
CA ASP A 379 0.22 6.05 36.88
C ASP A 379 -0.32 6.06 38.31
#